data_7d0f26bd911f25c279d06705dc29162c
#
_entry.id   7d0f26bd911f25c279d06705dc29162c
#
_cell.length_a   1.000
_cell.length_b   1.000
_cell.length_c   1.000
_cell.angle_alpha   90.00
_cell.angle_beta   90.00
_cell.angle_gamma   90.00
#
_symmetry.space_group_name_H-M   'P 1'
#
loop_
_entity.id
_entity.type
_entity.pdbx_description
1 polymer ?
#
loop_
_entity_poly.entity_id
_entity_poly.type
_entity_poly.pdbx_seq_one_letter_code
_entity_poly.pdbx_strand_id
1 'polypeptide(L)'
;MEQVNPRLLLVVPMLHQGGFERVCVRTARILRNDFEVTIAMFSDADIAYDINGLSVVNLDVPAQDGKLKKMVNVVKRTVKLRKLKKKLRPDLTYSFGPTANLINVLTPVRGQIWTGIRSYMDMDNPSKLKLFAKRSDQVICCSEVIAHELKEKLGIENTEVLYNPYDGSQIAENAAKKPEDMPDFTGKKVIVSMGREDDCKEFWHLIKCLYLIREKVPEAML
;
A
#
# COMPACT_ATOMS: atom_id res chain seq x y z
N MET A 1 28.31 -4.79 23.24
CA MET A 1 26.93 -4.29 23.42
C MET A 1 26.14 -4.86 22.25
N GLU A 2 25.20 -5.76 22.51
CA GLU A 2 24.26 -6.22 21.47
C GLU A 2 23.48 -5.01 20.95
N GLN A 3 23.55 -4.77 19.67
CA GLN A 3 22.81 -3.72 19.02
C GLN A 3 21.35 -4.14 18.98
N VAL A 4 20.54 -3.58 19.87
CA VAL A 4 19.08 -3.85 19.88
C VAL A 4 18.47 -3.14 18.67
N ASN A 5 17.96 -3.92 17.71
CA ASN A 5 17.30 -3.39 16.53
C ASN A 5 16.07 -2.54 16.94
N PRO A 6 15.86 -1.38 16.32
CA PRO A 6 14.67 -0.56 16.57
C PRO A 6 13.39 -1.31 16.15
N ARG A 7 12.28 -1.05 16.85
CA ARG A 7 10.99 -1.72 16.62
C ARG A 7 10.15 -0.95 15.62
N LEU A 8 9.79 -1.62 14.54
CA LEU A 8 8.94 -1.10 13.48
C LEU A 8 7.58 -1.80 13.48
N LEU A 9 6.50 -1.04 13.66
CA LEU A 9 5.13 -1.52 13.53
C LEU A 9 4.52 -1.02 12.22
N LEU A 10 4.26 -1.93 11.29
CA LEU A 10 3.53 -1.65 10.06
C LEU A 10 2.04 -1.90 10.30
N VAL A 11 1.17 -0.97 9.91
CA VAL A 11 -0.27 -1.08 10.11
C VAL A 11 -0.99 -1.07 8.78
N VAL A 12 -1.79 -2.10 8.51
CA VAL A 12 -2.52 -2.29 7.27
C VAL A 12 -3.95 -2.78 7.55
N PRO A 13 -4.96 -2.44 6.72
CA PRO A 13 -6.31 -2.95 6.96
C PRO A 13 -6.42 -4.47 6.85
N MET A 14 -5.80 -5.06 5.85
CA MET A 14 -5.74 -6.48 5.53
C MET A 14 -4.57 -6.75 4.59
N LEU A 15 -4.27 -8.00 4.30
CA LEU A 15 -3.24 -8.39 3.32
C LEU A 15 -3.86 -9.05 2.08
N HIS A 16 -5.00 -8.53 1.63
CA HIS A 16 -5.68 -8.94 0.42
C HIS A 16 -4.87 -8.55 -0.84
N GLN A 17 -5.25 -9.06 -2.01
CA GLN A 17 -4.59 -8.74 -3.28
C GLN A 17 -4.73 -7.27 -3.64
N GLY A 18 -3.70 -6.48 -3.37
CA GLY A 18 -3.68 -5.03 -3.60
C GLY A 18 -2.28 -4.44 -3.62
N GLY A 19 -2.19 -3.18 -4.05
CA GLY A 19 -0.91 -2.50 -4.24
C GLY A 19 -0.22 -2.13 -2.93
N PHE A 20 -0.93 -1.51 -2.01
CA PHE A 20 -0.34 -1.06 -0.74
C PHE A 20 -0.09 -2.23 0.23
N GLU A 21 -0.87 -3.30 0.14
CA GLU A 21 -0.66 -4.55 0.88
C GLU A 21 0.65 -5.22 0.45
N ARG A 22 0.88 -5.28 -0.86
CA ARG A 22 2.16 -5.76 -1.42
C ARG A 22 3.33 -4.94 -0.92
N VAL A 23 3.18 -3.60 -0.92
CA VAL A 23 4.22 -2.70 -0.41
C VAL A 23 4.47 -2.96 1.07
N CYS A 24 3.44 -3.13 1.89
CA CYS A 24 3.57 -3.43 3.32
C CYS A 24 4.40 -4.72 3.55
N VAL A 25 4.03 -5.83 2.90
CA VAL A 25 4.75 -7.11 3.03
C VAL A 25 6.20 -7.00 2.55
N ARG A 26 6.44 -6.33 1.41
CA ARG A 26 7.80 -6.12 0.90
C ARG A 26 8.64 -5.25 1.81
N THR A 27 8.07 -4.17 2.33
CA THR A 27 8.74 -3.30 3.32
C THR A 27 9.14 -4.11 4.55
N ALA A 28 8.24 -4.96 5.06
CA ALA A 28 8.55 -5.82 6.20
C ALA A 28 9.71 -6.79 5.89
N ARG A 29 9.73 -7.40 4.70
CA ARG A 29 10.79 -8.32 4.28
C ARG A 29 12.15 -7.64 4.10
N ILE A 30 12.17 -6.44 3.54
CA ILE A 30 13.40 -5.67 3.34
C ILE A 30 13.98 -5.24 4.68
N LEU A 31 13.15 -4.72 5.57
CA LEU A 31 13.60 -4.09 6.81
C LEU A 31 13.82 -5.05 7.99
N ARG A 32 13.44 -6.34 7.87
CA ARG A 32 13.54 -7.30 8.99
C ARG A 32 14.95 -7.57 9.52
N ASN A 33 15.98 -7.24 8.75
CA ASN A 33 17.37 -7.42 9.17
C ASN A 33 17.87 -6.24 10.03
N ASP A 34 17.28 -5.06 9.82
CA ASP A 34 17.67 -3.81 10.49
C ASP A 34 16.71 -3.41 11.60
N PHE A 35 15.46 -3.94 11.56
CA PHE A 35 14.40 -3.65 12.50
C PHE A 35 13.74 -4.93 13.04
N GLU A 36 13.25 -4.87 14.28
CA GLU A 36 12.27 -5.82 14.78
C GLU A 36 10.89 -5.44 14.20
N VAL A 37 10.54 -6.04 13.03
CA VAL A 37 9.34 -5.67 12.27
C VAL A 37 8.14 -6.50 12.71
N THR A 38 7.02 -5.84 13.02
CA THR A 38 5.70 -6.46 13.22
C THR A 38 4.68 -5.82 12.29
N ILE A 39 3.86 -6.64 11.63
CA ILE A 39 2.70 -6.19 10.86
C ILE A 39 1.45 -6.34 11.70
N ALA A 40 0.68 -5.27 11.90
CA ALA A 40 -0.65 -5.31 12.48
C ALA A 40 -1.70 -5.14 11.39
N MET A 41 -2.62 -6.09 11.27
CA MET A 41 -3.76 -6.02 10.35
C MET A 41 -5.08 -6.06 11.11
N PHE A 42 -6.14 -5.49 10.51
CA PHE A 42 -7.47 -5.47 11.15
C PHE A 42 -8.28 -6.72 10.86
N SER A 43 -7.96 -7.44 9.79
CA SER A 43 -8.58 -8.69 9.38
C SER A 43 -7.57 -9.57 8.65
N ASP A 44 -7.67 -10.86 8.84
CA ASP A 44 -6.89 -11.91 8.15
C ASP A 44 -7.66 -12.59 7.03
N ALA A 45 -8.82 -12.05 6.66
CA ALA A 45 -9.56 -12.56 5.50
C ALA A 45 -8.72 -12.41 4.22
N ASP A 46 -8.68 -13.49 3.44
CA ASP A 46 -8.09 -13.53 2.09
C ASP A 46 -6.64 -13.01 2.00
N ILE A 47 -5.74 -13.53 2.83
CA ILE A 47 -4.31 -13.20 2.75
C ILE A 47 -3.75 -13.70 1.41
N ALA A 48 -3.39 -12.75 0.54
CA ALA A 48 -2.91 -13.03 -0.82
C ALA A 48 -1.38 -13.09 -0.94
N TYR A 49 -0.65 -12.79 0.11
CA TYR A 49 0.82 -12.74 0.11
C TYR A 49 1.40 -13.79 1.04
N ASP A 50 2.54 -14.34 0.67
CA ASP A 50 3.31 -15.17 1.59
C ASP A 50 3.82 -14.32 2.75
N ILE A 51 3.42 -14.66 3.96
CA ILE A 51 3.80 -14.00 5.22
C ILE A 51 4.71 -14.88 6.09
N ASN A 52 5.20 -16.00 5.59
CA ASN A 52 6.08 -16.89 6.32
C ASN A 52 7.35 -16.15 6.77
N GLY A 53 7.72 -16.34 8.02
CA GLY A 53 8.88 -15.69 8.62
C GLY A 53 8.68 -14.20 8.95
N LEU A 54 7.46 -13.66 8.84
CA LEU A 54 7.10 -12.32 9.30
C LEU A 54 6.30 -12.39 10.61
N SER A 55 6.55 -11.45 11.51
CA SER A 55 5.71 -11.27 12.71
C SER A 55 4.42 -10.55 12.32
N VAL A 56 3.29 -11.25 12.39
CA VAL A 56 1.97 -10.70 12.01
C VAL A 56 1.00 -10.82 13.17
N VAL A 57 0.28 -9.74 13.45
CA VAL A 57 -0.75 -9.67 14.50
C VAL A 57 -2.08 -9.28 13.87
N ASN A 58 -3.06 -10.17 13.91
CA ASN A 58 -4.43 -9.86 13.57
C ASN A 58 -5.15 -9.19 14.75
N LEU A 59 -5.69 -7.99 14.52
CA LEU A 59 -6.49 -7.29 15.54
C LEU A 59 -7.95 -7.78 15.58
N ASP A 60 -8.35 -8.60 14.62
CA ASP A 60 -9.68 -9.19 14.54
C ASP A 60 -10.81 -8.15 14.70
N VAL A 61 -10.83 -7.19 13.79
CA VAL A 61 -11.89 -6.18 13.62
C VAL A 61 -12.13 -5.98 12.12
N PRO A 62 -12.77 -6.93 11.42
CA PRO A 62 -13.03 -6.86 10.00
C PRO A 62 -13.92 -5.66 9.63
N ALA A 63 -13.92 -5.30 8.35
CA ALA A 63 -14.79 -4.24 7.84
C ALA A 63 -16.27 -4.64 7.99
N GLN A 64 -17.12 -3.67 8.29
CA GLN A 64 -18.57 -3.86 8.38
C GLN A 64 -19.27 -2.73 7.64
N ASP A 65 -20.43 -3.05 7.05
CA ASP A 65 -21.26 -2.06 6.38
C ASP A 65 -22.21 -1.33 7.34
N GLY A 66 -22.58 -0.11 6.95
CA GLY A 66 -23.42 0.77 7.74
C GLY A 66 -22.64 1.79 8.59
N LYS A 67 -23.13 3.02 8.64
CA LYS A 67 -22.43 4.16 9.28
C LYS A 67 -22.13 3.91 10.77
N LEU A 68 -23.10 3.40 11.53
CA LEU A 68 -22.92 3.11 12.96
C LEU A 68 -21.88 2.01 13.19
N LYS A 69 -21.94 0.91 12.41
CA LYS A 69 -20.98 -0.18 12.51
C LYS A 69 -19.57 0.26 12.13
N LYS A 70 -19.42 1.11 11.11
CA LYS A 70 -18.13 1.70 10.75
C LYS A 70 -17.55 2.54 11.90
N MET A 71 -18.37 3.33 12.58
CA MET A 71 -17.93 4.12 13.74
C MET A 71 -17.52 3.26 14.92
N VAL A 72 -18.29 2.23 15.24
CA VAL A 72 -17.92 1.24 16.28
C VAL A 72 -16.60 0.54 15.94
N ASN A 73 -16.39 0.19 14.66
CA ASN A 73 -15.13 -0.42 14.22
C ASN A 73 -13.93 0.52 14.37
N VAL A 74 -14.09 1.83 14.11
CA VAL A 74 -13.02 2.81 14.35
C VAL A 74 -12.63 2.78 15.84
N VAL A 75 -13.59 2.79 16.75
CA VAL A 75 -13.32 2.73 18.21
C VAL A 75 -12.62 1.41 18.58
N LYS A 76 -13.16 0.27 18.13
CA LYS A 76 -12.57 -1.06 18.41
C LYS A 76 -11.13 -1.17 17.91
N ARG A 77 -10.88 -0.76 16.66
CA ARG A 77 -9.54 -0.75 16.04
C ARG A 77 -8.59 0.16 16.81
N THR A 78 -9.04 1.36 17.18
CA THR A 78 -8.26 2.32 17.98
C THR A 78 -7.86 1.72 19.32
N VAL A 79 -8.78 1.12 20.07
CA VAL A 79 -8.49 0.49 21.37
C VAL A 79 -7.51 -0.67 21.21
N LYS A 80 -7.75 -1.57 20.24
CA LYS A 80 -6.89 -2.75 20.04
C LYS A 80 -5.49 -2.34 19.55
N LEU A 81 -5.38 -1.42 18.59
CA LEU A 81 -4.08 -0.93 18.11
C LEU A 81 -3.32 -0.20 19.22
N ARG A 82 -3.99 0.63 20.01
CA ARG A 82 -3.35 1.32 21.15
C ARG A 82 -2.80 0.33 22.18
N LYS A 83 -3.54 -0.74 22.50
CA LYS A 83 -3.06 -1.81 23.39
C LYS A 83 -1.83 -2.49 22.80
N LEU A 84 -1.85 -2.82 21.50
CA LEU A 84 -0.72 -3.42 20.81
C LEU A 84 0.52 -2.51 20.83
N LYS A 85 0.37 -1.23 20.48
CA LYS A 85 1.46 -0.25 20.54
C LYS A 85 2.07 -0.12 21.94
N LYS A 86 1.23 -0.10 22.99
CA LYS A 86 1.72 -0.08 24.39
C LYS A 86 2.51 -1.33 24.76
N LYS A 87 2.12 -2.49 24.24
CA LYS A 87 2.81 -3.78 24.47
C LYS A 87 4.14 -3.83 23.72
N LEU A 88 4.14 -3.50 22.43
CA LEU A 88 5.32 -3.59 21.55
C LEU A 88 6.29 -2.43 21.75
N ARG A 89 5.80 -1.25 22.16
CA ARG A 89 6.58 -0.01 22.29
C ARG A 89 7.40 0.29 21.04
N PRO A 90 6.76 0.39 19.85
CA PRO A 90 7.48 0.63 18.61
C PRO A 90 8.18 1.98 18.62
N ASP A 91 9.37 2.05 18.04
CA ASP A 91 10.11 3.28 17.81
C ASP A 91 9.54 4.03 16.60
N LEU A 92 8.97 3.27 15.63
CA LEU A 92 8.29 3.79 14.46
C LEU A 92 7.02 2.98 14.19
N THR A 93 5.90 3.66 13.97
CA THR A 93 4.67 3.05 13.42
C THR A 93 4.35 3.64 12.06
N TYR A 94 4.33 2.80 11.03
CA TYR A 94 4.03 3.21 9.67
C TYR A 94 2.77 2.52 9.15
N SER A 95 1.82 3.31 8.62
CA SER A 95 0.51 2.80 8.20
C SER A 95 0.27 2.94 6.70
N PHE A 96 -0.50 2.00 6.13
CA PHE A 96 -0.80 1.86 4.72
C PHE A 96 -2.30 1.94 4.48
N GLY A 97 -2.71 2.93 3.69
CA GLY A 97 -4.09 3.18 3.31
C GLY A 97 -4.90 4.02 4.31
N PRO A 98 -5.98 4.68 3.84
CA PRO A 98 -6.68 5.72 4.58
C PRO A 98 -7.25 5.27 5.94
N THR A 99 -7.75 4.04 6.02
CA THR A 99 -8.29 3.50 7.28
C THR A 99 -7.19 3.24 8.30
N ALA A 100 -6.07 2.64 7.88
CA ALA A 100 -4.94 2.39 8.76
C ALA A 100 -4.31 3.72 9.21
N ASN A 101 -4.17 4.69 8.32
CA ASN A 101 -3.67 6.03 8.64
C ASN A 101 -4.53 6.69 9.72
N LEU A 102 -5.86 6.66 9.58
CA LEU A 102 -6.77 7.21 10.60
C LEU A 102 -6.56 6.56 11.97
N ILE A 103 -6.54 5.22 12.02
CA ILE A 103 -6.38 4.51 13.29
C ILE A 103 -4.99 4.74 13.89
N ASN A 104 -3.95 4.82 13.06
CA ASN A 104 -2.59 5.08 13.48
C ASN A 104 -2.46 6.45 14.18
N VAL A 105 -2.99 7.52 13.58
CA VAL A 105 -2.92 8.89 14.14
C VAL A 105 -3.85 9.10 15.33
N LEU A 106 -4.88 8.25 15.51
CA LEU A 106 -5.75 8.24 16.70
C LEU A 106 -5.15 7.46 17.88
N THR A 107 -4.03 6.79 17.67
CA THR A 107 -3.37 5.96 18.70
C THR A 107 -1.94 6.41 19.00
N PRO A 108 -1.71 7.68 19.36
CA PRO A 108 -0.36 8.15 19.67
C PRO A 108 0.16 7.43 20.90
N VAL A 109 1.41 6.98 20.80
CA VAL A 109 2.22 6.42 21.90
C VAL A 109 3.64 6.94 21.70
N ARG A 110 4.59 6.49 22.52
CA ARG A 110 6.02 6.79 22.30
C ARG A 110 6.44 6.27 20.90
N GLY A 111 7.36 6.95 20.25
CA GLY A 111 7.87 6.66 18.89
C GLY A 111 7.21 7.51 17.83
N GLN A 112 7.77 7.44 16.62
CA GLN A 112 7.30 8.21 15.48
C GLN A 112 6.05 7.58 14.84
N ILE A 113 5.23 8.43 14.25
CA ILE A 113 4.04 8.04 13.49
C ILE A 113 4.22 8.50 12.05
N TRP A 114 4.26 7.53 11.14
CA TRP A 114 4.27 7.78 9.70
C TRP A 114 2.97 7.32 9.06
N THR A 115 2.43 8.11 8.14
CA THR A 115 1.22 7.78 7.37
C THR A 115 1.55 7.70 5.89
N GLY A 116 1.10 6.66 5.20
CA GLY A 116 1.39 6.44 3.78
C GLY A 116 0.25 6.90 2.88
N ILE A 117 0.56 7.73 1.89
CA ILE A 117 -0.30 8.09 0.78
C ILE A 117 0.19 7.32 -0.45
N ARG A 118 -0.61 6.35 -0.89
CA ARG A 118 -0.19 5.34 -1.87
C ARG A 118 -0.93 5.40 -3.20
N SER A 119 -1.94 6.28 -3.29
CA SER A 119 -2.75 6.45 -4.48
C SER A 119 -3.17 7.91 -4.61
N TYR A 120 -3.34 8.35 -5.84
CA TYR A 120 -3.95 9.66 -6.12
C TYR A 120 -5.38 9.76 -5.56
N MET A 121 -6.12 8.64 -5.52
CA MET A 121 -7.46 8.58 -4.91
C MET A 121 -7.45 8.88 -3.40
N ASP A 122 -6.31 8.70 -2.72
CA ASP A 122 -6.19 9.08 -1.32
C ASP A 122 -6.33 10.61 -1.12
N MET A 123 -6.12 11.38 -2.19
CA MET A 123 -6.20 12.85 -2.20
C MET A 123 -7.63 13.39 -2.27
N ASP A 124 -8.63 12.57 -2.55
CA ASP A 124 -10.05 12.96 -2.67
C ASP A 124 -10.65 13.51 -1.36
N ASN A 125 -9.96 13.34 -0.23
CA ASN A 125 -10.43 13.83 1.06
C ASN A 125 -9.39 14.72 1.76
N PRO A 126 -9.29 16.01 1.38
CA PRO A 126 -8.34 16.97 1.94
C PRO A 126 -8.38 17.09 3.47
N SER A 127 -9.58 17.01 4.06
CA SER A 127 -9.74 17.11 5.53
C SER A 127 -9.07 15.95 6.26
N LYS A 128 -9.17 14.74 5.73
CA LYS A 128 -8.46 13.57 6.29
C LYS A 128 -6.96 13.71 6.12
N LEU A 129 -6.50 14.15 4.96
CA LEU A 129 -5.06 14.35 4.70
C LEU A 129 -4.47 15.38 5.67
N LYS A 130 -5.12 16.52 5.87
CA LYS A 130 -4.71 17.51 6.86
C LYS A 130 -4.69 16.95 8.28
N LEU A 131 -5.67 16.10 8.65
CA LEU A 131 -5.67 15.40 9.93
C LEU A 131 -4.48 14.46 10.07
N PHE A 132 -4.16 13.68 9.02
CA PHE A 132 -3.02 12.77 9.02
C PHE A 132 -1.72 13.56 9.18
N ALA A 133 -1.50 14.58 8.33
CA ALA A 133 -0.32 15.43 8.38
C ALA A 133 -0.12 16.11 9.74
N LYS A 134 -1.20 16.64 10.34
CA LYS A 134 -1.13 17.29 11.66
C LYS A 134 -0.75 16.34 12.80
N ARG A 135 -1.03 15.05 12.66
CA ARG A 135 -0.89 14.05 13.73
C ARG A 135 0.16 12.98 13.46
N SER A 136 0.85 13.07 12.36
CA SER A 136 2.01 12.22 12.05
C SER A 136 3.29 13.04 11.97
N ASP A 137 4.41 12.40 12.29
CA ASP A 137 5.73 13.00 12.16
C ASP A 137 6.10 13.14 10.68
N GLN A 138 5.69 12.16 9.84
CA GLN A 138 5.91 12.18 8.39
C GLN A 138 4.70 11.63 7.63
N VAL A 139 4.45 12.24 6.47
CA VAL A 139 3.51 11.75 5.44
C VAL A 139 4.33 11.18 4.29
N ILE A 140 4.33 9.86 4.16
CA ILE A 140 5.13 9.16 3.15
C ILE A 140 4.34 9.06 1.85
N CYS A 141 4.88 9.68 0.81
CA CYS A 141 4.29 9.69 -0.54
C CYS A 141 4.97 8.65 -1.42
N CYS A 142 4.22 7.97 -2.28
CA CYS A 142 4.81 6.99 -3.20
C CYS A 142 5.36 7.62 -4.49
N SER A 143 5.24 8.94 -4.67
CA SER A 143 5.79 9.68 -5.79
C SER A 143 6.00 11.15 -5.44
N GLU A 144 6.92 11.80 -6.16
CA GLU A 144 7.19 13.24 -6.04
C GLU A 144 5.97 14.08 -6.41
N VAL A 145 5.18 13.65 -7.38
CA VAL A 145 3.96 14.36 -7.80
C VAL A 145 2.97 14.45 -6.66
N ILE A 146 2.74 13.37 -5.93
CA ILE A 146 1.84 13.37 -4.76
C ILE A 146 2.39 14.29 -3.67
N ALA A 147 3.69 14.21 -3.37
CA ALA A 147 4.31 15.06 -2.35
C ALA A 147 4.20 16.55 -2.72
N HIS A 148 4.50 16.88 -3.98
CA HIS A 148 4.37 18.25 -4.49
C HIS A 148 2.94 18.77 -4.39
N GLU A 149 1.95 17.98 -4.79
CA GLU A 149 0.55 18.40 -4.71
C GLU A 149 0.03 18.55 -3.27
N LEU A 150 0.47 17.70 -2.35
CA LEU A 150 0.13 17.84 -0.93
C LEU A 150 0.66 19.17 -0.37
N LYS A 151 1.87 19.54 -0.75
CA LYS A 151 2.47 20.80 -0.37
C LYS A 151 1.75 21.99 -1.00
N GLU A 152 1.64 22.04 -2.31
CA GLU A 152 1.09 23.18 -3.05
C GLU A 152 -0.41 23.39 -2.80
N LYS A 153 -1.21 22.30 -2.82
CA LYS A 153 -2.66 22.41 -2.71
C LYS A 153 -3.17 22.41 -1.28
N LEU A 154 -2.45 21.78 -0.35
CA LEU A 154 -2.94 21.58 1.02
C LEU A 154 -2.03 22.19 2.10
N GLY A 155 -0.84 22.69 1.75
CA GLY A 155 0.13 23.25 2.69
C GLY A 155 0.70 22.20 3.65
N ILE A 156 0.85 20.95 3.19
CA ILE A 156 1.39 19.85 3.99
C ILE A 156 2.89 19.77 3.73
N GLU A 157 3.71 20.19 4.70
CA GLU A 157 5.15 20.30 4.57
C GLU A 157 5.94 19.06 5.05
N ASN A 158 5.38 18.29 5.99
CA ASN A 158 6.01 17.10 6.54
C ASN A 158 5.86 15.87 5.63
N THR A 159 6.15 16.05 4.34
CA THR A 159 6.08 14.99 3.33
C THR A 159 7.47 14.45 3.02
N GLU A 160 7.56 13.14 2.83
CA GLU A 160 8.76 12.45 2.37
C GLU A 160 8.39 11.50 1.22
N VAL A 161 9.26 11.37 0.22
CA VAL A 161 9.04 10.47 -0.92
C VAL A 161 9.75 9.15 -0.69
N LEU A 162 8.97 8.08 -0.64
CA LEU A 162 9.47 6.71 -0.57
C LEU A 162 8.77 5.88 -1.63
N TYR A 163 9.45 5.63 -2.74
CA TYR A 163 8.92 4.83 -3.84
C TYR A 163 8.57 3.40 -3.39
N ASN A 164 7.60 2.82 -4.09
CA ASN A 164 7.20 1.46 -3.79
C ASN A 164 8.36 0.48 -4.08
N PRO A 165 8.75 -0.36 -3.12
CA PRO A 165 9.81 -1.34 -3.34
C PRO A 165 9.35 -2.43 -4.32
N TYR A 166 10.26 -2.88 -5.18
CA TYR A 166 10.07 -4.03 -6.06
C TYR A 166 11.29 -4.94 -6.04
N ASP A 167 11.08 -6.20 -6.36
CA ASP A 167 12.14 -7.19 -6.46
C ASP A 167 12.56 -7.34 -7.92
N GLY A 168 13.61 -6.62 -8.32
CA GLY A 168 14.12 -6.62 -9.68
C GLY A 168 14.69 -7.99 -10.08
N SER A 169 15.31 -8.72 -9.16
CA SER A 169 15.89 -10.04 -9.43
C SER A 169 14.80 -11.07 -9.70
N GLN A 170 13.75 -11.10 -8.90
CA GLN A 170 12.60 -11.98 -9.12
C GLN A 170 11.87 -11.66 -10.42
N ILE A 171 11.73 -10.36 -10.76
CA ILE A 171 11.13 -9.94 -12.02
C ILE A 171 11.97 -10.42 -13.19
N ALA A 172 13.29 -10.24 -13.15
CA ALA A 172 14.21 -10.71 -14.20
C ALA A 172 14.17 -12.23 -14.35
N GLU A 173 14.19 -12.97 -13.24
CA GLU A 173 14.07 -14.43 -13.24
C GLU A 173 12.75 -14.91 -13.87
N ASN A 174 11.64 -14.27 -13.50
CA ASN A 174 10.33 -14.62 -14.05
C ASN A 174 10.21 -14.22 -15.53
N ALA A 175 10.80 -13.10 -15.94
CA ALA A 175 10.82 -12.67 -17.35
C ALA A 175 11.62 -13.63 -18.26
N ALA A 176 12.58 -14.34 -17.70
CA ALA A 176 13.33 -15.36 -18.44
C ALA A 176 12.54 -16.66 -18.68
N LYS A 177 11.46 -16.89 -17.93
CA LYS A 177 10.60 -18.07 -18.06
C LYS A 177 9.62 -17.86 -19.21
N LYS A 178 9.57 -18.80 -20.16
CA LYS A 178 8.53 -18.78 -21.19
C LYS A 178 7.19 -19.24 -20.58
N PRO A 179 6.11 -18.46 -20.66
CA PRO A 179 4.79 -18.91 -20.24
C PRO A 179 4.35 -20.16 -21.01
N GLU A 180 3.74 -21.13 -20.34
CA GLU A 180 3.28 -22.38 -20.96
C GLU A 180 2.16 -22.12 -21.99
N ASP A 181 1.29 -21.17 -21.71
CA ASP A 181 0.14 -20.80 -22.56
C ASP A 181 0.41 -19.56 -23.42
N MET A 182 1.67 -19.29 -23.77
CA MET A 182 2.00 -18.11 -24.55
C MET A 182 1.45 -18.26 -25.98
N PRO A 183 0.57 -17.32 -26.45
CA PRO A 183 0.10 -17.34 -27.83
C PRO A 183 1.25 -17.16 -28.83
N ASP A 184 1.03 -17.59 -30.07
CA ASP A 184 1.96 -17.32 -31.15
C ASP A 184 1.83 -15.86 -31.61
N PHE A 185 2.86 -15.07 -31.37
CA PHE A 185 2.94 -13.66 -31.76
C PHE A 185 3.77 -13.44 -33.02
N THR A 186 4.08 -14.50 -33.78
CA THR A 186 4.88 -14.40 -35.01
C THR A 186 4.22 -13.40 -35.99
N GLY A 187 4.99 -12.42 -36.44
CA GLY A 187 4.51 -11.35 -37.34
C GLY A 187 3.55 -10.33 -36.73
N LYS A 188 3.31 -10.37 -35.42
CA LYS A 188 2.47 -9.42 -34.69
C LYS A 188 3.27 -8.34 -33.98
N LYS A 189 2.70 -7.13 -33.91
CA LYS A 189 3.18 -6.05 -33.03
C LYS A 189 2.29 -6.02 -31.79
N VAL A 190 2.82 -6.54 -30.69
CA VAL A 190 2.05 -6.76 -29.46
C VAL A 190 2.10 -5.55 -28.55
N ILE A 191 0.93 -5.09 -28.12
CA ILE A 191 0.75 -4.10 -27.06
C ILE A 191 0.33 -4.88 -25.83
N VAL A 192 1.02 -4.69 -24.69
CA VAL A 192 0.70 -5.39 -23.44
C VAL A 192 0.23 -4.37 -22.40
N SER A 193 -0.86 -4.67 -21.75
CA SER A 193 -1.36 -3.92 -20.60
C SER A 193 -1.73 -4.88 -19.46
N MET A 194 -1.51 -4.44 -18.23
CA MET A 194 -1.81 -5.22 -17.04
C MET A 194 -2.43 -4.34 -15.97
N GLY A 195 -3.54 -4.81 -15.39
CA GLY A 195 -4.22 -4.10 -14.31
C GLY A 195 -5.48 -4.84 -13.88
N ARG A 196 -6.15 -4.30 -12.86
CA ARG A 196 -7.50 -4.75 -12.49
C ARG A 196 -8.50 -4.20 -13.51
N GLU A 197 -9.58 -4.94 -13.74
CA GLU A 197 -10.72 -4.44 -14.51
C GLU A 197 -11.52 -3.46 -13.65
N ASP A 198 -11.05 -2.21 -13.59
CA ASP A 198 -11.74 -1.12 -12.93
C ASP A 198 -11.67 0.15 -13.79
N ASP A 199 -12.55 1.09 -13.52
CA ASP A 199 -12.67 2.35 -14.27
C ASP A 199 -11.36 3.15 -14.31
N CYS A 200 -10.50 3.01 -13.28
CA CYS A 200 -9.22 3.71 -13.20
C CYS A 200 -8.18 3.18 -14.19
N LYS A 201 -8.37 1.98 -14.76
CA LYS A 201 -7.43 1.37 -15.71
C LYS A 201 -7.83 1.56 -17.15
N GLU A 202 -9.07 1.94 -17.40
CA GLU A 202 -9.60 2.37 -18.70
C GLU A 202 -9.26 1.45 -19.88
N PHE A 203 -9.27 0.12 -19.68
CA PHE A 203 -8.98 -0.86 -20.74
C PHE A 203 -9.83 -0.68 -21.99
N TRP A 204 -11.05 -0.19 -21.84
CA TRP A 204 -11.94 0.13 -22.94
C TRP A 204 -11.40 1.27 -23.84
N HIS A 205 -10.64 2.24 -23.29
CA HIS A 205 -9.93 3.23 -24.09
C HIS A 205 -8.79 2.59 -24.89
N LEU A 206 -8.07 1.65 -24.27
CA LEU A 206 -7.00 0.93 -24.93
C LEU A 206 -7.50 0.12 -26.13
N ILE A 207 -8.67 -0.52 -26.02
CA ILE A 207 -9.33 -1.24 -27.11
C ILE A 207 -9.69 -0.26 -28.27
N LYS A 208 -10.22 0.92 -27.94
CA LYS A 208 -10.49 1.97 -28.97
C LYS A 208 -9.20 2.45 -29.64
N CYS A 209 -8.13 2.65 -28.87
CA CYS A 209 -6.83 3.01 -29.42
C CYS A 209 -6.30 1.92 -30.35
N LEU A 210 -6.44 0.65 -30.02
CA LEU A 210 -6.05 -0.45 -30.88
C LEU A 210 -6.75 -0.40 -32.24
N TYR A 211 -8.05 -0.10 -32.25
CA TYR A 211 -8.81 0.06 -33.52
C TYR A 211 -8.15 1.09 -34.43
N LEU A 212 -7.84 2.28 -33.89
CA LEU A 212 -7.17 3.34 -34.67
C LEU A 212 -5.73 2.98 -35.07
N ILE A 213 -5.00 2.28 -34.21
CA ILE A 213 -3.63 1.82 -34.51
C ILE A 213 -3.64 0.86 -35.70
N ARG A 214 -4.62 -0.06 -35.75
CA ARG A 214 -4.72 -1.07 -36.82
C ARG A 214 -5.01 -0.50 -38.20
N GLU A 215 -5.52 0.71 -38.30
CA GLU A 215 -5.64 1.40 -39.58
C GLU A 215 -4.27 1.63 -40.23
N LYS A 216 -3.20 1.82 -39.45
CA LYS A 216 -1.82 2.06 -39.93
C LYS A 216 -0.90 0.86 -39.73
N VAL A 217 -1.23 -0.01 -38.78
CA VAL A 217 -0.44 -1.18 -38.37
C VAL A 217 -1.38 -2.37 -38.24
N PRO A 218 -1.80 -3.00 -39.32
CA PRO A 218 -2.80 -4.08 -39.32
C PRO A 218 -2.42 -5.28 -38.44
N GLU A 219 -1.11 -5.54 -38.28
CA GLU A 219 -0.56 -6.59 -37.46
C GLU A 219 -0.55 -6.27 -35.94
N ALA A 220 -1.00 -5.07 -35.54
CA ALA A 220 -1.09 -4.71 -34.11
C ALA A 220 -2.10 -5.59 -33.36
N MET A 221 -1.73 -6.01 -32.17
CA MET A 221 -2.50 -6.89 -31.27
C MET A 221 -2.41 -6.37 -29.84
N LEU A 222 -3.50 -6.51 -29.06
CA LEU A 222 -3.59 -6.19 -27.63
C LEU A 222 -3.81 -7.49 -26.85
#